data_f7ce33c07ac0e554bc6b9b9cfb90bff1
#
_entry.id   f7ce33c07ac0e554bc6b9b9cfb90bff1
#
_cell.length_a   1.000
_cell.length_b   1.000
_cell.length_c   1.000
_cell.angle_alpha   90.00
_cell.angle_beta   90.00
_cell.angle_gamma   90.00
#
_symmetry.space_group_name_H-M   'P 1'
#
loop_
_entity.id
_entity.type
_entity.pdbx_description
1 polymer ?
#
loop_
_entity_poly.entity_id
_entity_poly.type
_entity_poly.pdbx_seq_one_letter_code
_entity_poly.pdbx_strand_id
1 'polypeptide(L)'
;MFAALAFAFPQQLKSSRALPLLNRWQQAGPRVSVSIDSFLAVAPEHAYDDLIDEAASVHRVDPALIRSVMASESAFDPWAVSRAGAQGLMQLMPDIAVAFGVENPFDPRQNIMAGAQLLRELLDQHHGNLVLALASYNAGAGIVAQYGEIPTIRETQDYVKRVTGLLADAHATP
;
A
#
# COMPACT_ATOMS: atom_id res chain seq x y z
N MET A 1 32.95 -31.61 4.10
CA MET A 1 34.32 -31.14 4.23
C MET A 1 34.35 -29.70 3.64
N PHE A 2 33.95 -28.69 4.39
CA PHE A 2 33.93 -27.29 3.94
C PHE A 2 34.96 -26.51 4.78
N ALA A 3 35.96 -25.99 4.08
CA ALA A 3 37.07 -25.26 4.65
C ALA A 3 36.59 -23.81 4.94
N ALA A 4 36.71 -23.40 6.22
CA ALA A 4 36.49 -22.02 6.66
C ALA A 4 37.71 -21.19 6.23
N LEU A 5 37.51 -20.22 5.35
CA LEU A 5 38.49 -19.16 5.06
C LEU A 5 38.39 -18.08 6.15
N ALA A 6 39.35 -18.14 7.08
CA ALA A 6 39.58 -17.09 8.03
C ALA A 6 40.28 -15.89 7.35
N PHE A 7 39.58 -14.79 7.16
CA PHE A 7 40.19 -13.52 6.79
C PHE A 7 40.91 -12.93 7.98
N ALA A 8 42.24 -12.96 7.93
CA ALA A 8 43.09 -12.28 8.90
C ALA A 8 43.05 -10.76 8.59
N PHE A 9 42.53 -9.98 9.52
CA PHE A 9 42.68 -8.51 9.53
C PHE A 9 44.12 -8.14 9.90
N PRO A 10 44.79 -7.27 9.16
CA PRO A 10 46.13 -6.82 9.53
C PRO A 10 46.06 -5.93 10.79
N GLN A 11 46.71 -6.36 11.82
CA GLN A 11 46.96 -5.57 13.07
C GLN A 11 48.02 -4.49 12.82
N GLN A 12 47.68 -3.41 12.14
CA GLN A 12 48.52 -2.23 12.11
C GLN A 12 47.70 -0.96 11.92
N LEU A 13 47.13 -0.43 13.00
CA LEU A 13 46.79 0.99 13.10
C LEU A 13 46.71 1.37 14.58
N LYS A 14 47.89 1.28 15.28
CA LYS A 14 48.10 2.00 16.53
C LYS A 14 48.66 3.38 16.14
N SER A 15 47.83 4.31 15.71
CA SER A 15 48.19 5.72 15.75
C SER A 15 47.23 6.43 16.69
N SER A 16 47.80 6.95 17.74
CA SER A 16 47.16 7.64 18.88
C SER A 16 46.46 8.96 18.54
N ARG A 17 46.15 9.22 17.26
CA ARG A 17 45.45 10.43 16.81
C ARG A 17 43.94 10.25 16.51
N ALA A 18 43.40 9.04 16.54
CA ALA A 18 41.98 8.79 16.24
C ALA A 18 41.06 8.86 17.49
N LEU A 19 41.61 8.85 18.69
CA LEU A 19 40.84 8.81 19.94
C LEU A 19 40.02 10.09 20.27
N PRO A 20 40.42 11.33 19.87
CA PRO A 20 39.60 12.50 20.18
C PRO A 20 38.31 12.60 19.36
N LEU A 21 38.21 11.93 18.20
CA LEU A 21 37.01 12.03 17.35
C LEU A 21 35.87 11.10 17.80
N LEU A 22 36.19 9.95 18.37
CA LEU A 22 35.18 9.01 18.87
C LEU A 22 34.44 9.56 20.10
N ASN A 23 35.08 10.35 20.95
CA ASN A 23 34.42 10.94 22.12
C ASN A 23 33.49 12.11 21.79
N ARG A 24 33.62 12.71 20.60
CA ARG A 24 32.75 13.81 20.20
C ARG A 24 31.32 13.34 19.80
N TRP A 25 31.17 12.10 19.36
CA TRP A 25 29.88 11.50 19.05
C TRP A 25 29.10 11.01 20.27
N GLN A 26 29.82 10.83 21.41
CA GLN A 26 29.17 10.40 22.66
C GLN A 26 28.53 11.57 23.44
N GLN A 27 28.81 12.82 23.07
CA GLN A 27 28.29 14.02 23.75
C GLN A 27 27.29 14.83 22.92
N ALA A 28 26.93 14.38 21.73
CA ALA A 28 26.03 15.10 20.85
C ALA A 28 24.55 14.70 21.08
N GLY A 29 23.87 15.48 21.91
CA GLY A 29 22.44 15.62 21.91
C GLY A 29 21.63 14.54 22.65
N PRO A 30 20.34 14.78 22.90
CA PRO A 30 19.46 13.79 23.49
C PRO A 30 19.40 12.58 22.53
N ARG A 31 19.75 11.41 23.05
CA ARG A 31 19.56 10.14 22.33
C ARG A 31 18.06 9.99 22.12
N VAL A 32 17.59 10.29 20.92
CA VAL A 32 16.27 9.85 20.51
C VAL A 32 16.38 8.32 20.43
N SER A 33 16.08 7.66 21.53
CA SER A 33 15.83 6.23 21.51
C SER A 33 14.48 6.02 20.81
N VAL A 34 14.50 5.94 19.48
CA VAL A 34 13.35 5.43 18.75
C VAL A 34 13.34 3.94 19.10
N SER A 35 12.43 3.56 20.01
CA SER A 35 12.22 2.16 20.34
C SER A 35 11.72 1.47 19.06
N ILE A 36 12.39 0.37 18.68
CA ILE A 36 11.92 -0.49 17.59
C ILE A 36 10.47 -0.92 17.87
N ASP A 37 10.10 -1.06 19.14
CA ASP A 37 8.75 -1.38 19.57
C ASP A 37 7.70 -0.31 19.15
N SER A 38 8.10 0.97 19.03
CA SER A 38 7.19 2.01 18.52
C SER A 38 6.98 1.95 17.02
N PHE A 39 7.90 1.37 16.26
CA PHE A 39 7.71 1.07 14.84
C PHE A 39 6.88 -0.19 14.59
N LEU A 40 6.90 -1.14 15.54
CA LEU A 40 6.11 -2.37 15.47
C LEU A 40 4.68 -2.21 16.01
N ALA A 41 4.35 -1.03 16.56
CA ALA A 41 3.08 -0.78 17.26
C ALA A 41 1.96 -0.20 16.36
N VAL A 42 2.25 0.16 15.11
CA VAL A 42 1.19 0.58 14.17
C VAL A 42 0.65 -0.66 13.51
N ALA A 43 -0.63 -0.96 13.76
CA ALA A 43 -1.31 -2.03 13.06
C ALA A 43 -1.24 -1.77 11.54
N PRO A 44 -1.05 -2.79 10.69
CA PRO A 44 -0.85 -2.62 9.25
C PRO A 44 -1.93 -1.75 8.60
N GLU A 45 -3.17 -1.82 9.09
CA GLU A 45 -4.31 -1.04 8.63
C GLU A 45 -4.19 0.47 8.89
N HIS A 46 -3.32 0.90 9.82
CA HIS A 46 -3.06 2.31 10.15
C HIS A 46 -1.73 2.84 9.61
N ALA A 47 -0.91 1.96 9.03
CA ALA A 47 0.42 2.34 8.54
C ALA A 47 0.37 3.35 7.37
N TYR A 48 -0.79 3.49 6.73
CA TYR A 48 -0.97 4.31 5.53
C TYR A 48 -2.03 5.39 5.69
N ASP A 49 -2.46 5.72 6.92
CA ASP A 49 -3.54 6.68 7.18
C ASP A 49 -3.31 8.03 6.51
N ASP A 50 -2.14 8.63 6.66
CA ASP A 50 -1.80 9.91 6.05
C ASP A 50 -1.87 9.87 4.50
N LEU A 51 -1.44 8.75 3.88
CA LEU A 51 -1.47 8.58 2.43
C LEU A 51 -2.90 8.34 1.91
N ILE A 52 -3.72 7.65 2.69
CA ILE A 52 -5.14 7.45 2.38
C ILE A 52 -5.87 8.78 2.45
N ASP A 53 -5.63 9.59 3.48
CA ASP A 53 -6.26 10.90 3.64
C ASP A 53 -5.82 11.88 2.54
N GLU A 54 -4.55 11.86 2.15
CA GLU A 54 -4.06 12.62 0.99
C GLU A 54 -4.80 12.22 -0.29
N ALA A 55 -4.84 10.93 -0.61
CA ALA A 55 -5.48 10.42 -1.81
C ALA A 55 -7.00 10.68 -1.82
N ALA A 56 -7.65 10.50 -0.68
CA ALA A 56 -9.07 10.80 -0.48
C ALA A 56 -9.39 12.26 -0.76
N SER A 57 -8.56 13.18 -0.25
CA SER A 57 -8.70 14.61 -0.47
C SER A 57 -8.50 15.00 -1.94
N VAL A 58 -7.44 14.48 -2.58
CA VAL A 58 -7.10 14.79 -3.98
C VAL A 58 -8.17 14.28 -4.95
N HIS A 59 -8.59 13.03 -4.79
CA HIS A 59 -9.51 12.38 -5.73
C HIS A 59 -10.98 12.45 -5.30
N ARG A 60 -11.29 13.03 -4.14
CA ARG A 60 -12.66 13.12 -3.59
C ARG A 60 -13.33 11.75 -3.48
N VAL A 61 -12.59 10.81 -2.93
CA VAL A 61 -13.05 9.45 -2.60
C VAL A 61 -13.09 9.32 -1.08
N ASP A 62 -14.07 8.62 -0.56
CA ASP A 62 -14.17 8.32 0.87
C ASP A 62 -12.91 7.57 1.35
N PRO A 63 -12.19 8.07 2.36
CA PRO A 63 -11.00 7.40 2.90
C PRO A 63 -11.33 5.99 3.43
N ALA A 64 -12.53 5.78 3.98
CA ALA A 64 -12.97 4.46 4.42
C ALA A 64 -13.14 3.49 3.22
N LEU A 65 -13.55 3.99 2.05
CA LEU A 65 -13.61 3.18 0.84
C LEU A 65 -12.21 2.79 0.34
N ILE A 66 -11.27 3.72 0.30
CA ILE A 66 -9.87 3.43 -0.08
C ILE A 66 -9.30 2.35 0.84
N ARG A 67 -9.48 2.50 2.15
CA ARG A 67 -9.04 1.53 3.17
C ARG A 67 -9.68 0.15 2.96
N SER A 68 -10.98 0.11 2.71
CA SER A 68 -11.73 -1.15 2.49
C SER A 68 -11.25 -1.89 1.23
N VAL A 69 -10.93 -1.15 0.17
CA VAL A 69 -10.32 -1.71 -1.04
C VAL A 69 -8.93 -2.26 -0.74
N MET A 70 -8.05 -1.49 -0.08
CA MET A 70 -6.71 -1.95 0.28
C MET A 70 -6.74 -3.21 1.15
N ALA A 71 -7.64 -3.26 2.14
CA ALA A 71 -7.84 -4.45 2.97
C ALA A 71 -8.24 -5.67 2.14
N SER A 72 -9.11 -5.48 1.16
CA SER A 72 -9.61 -6.55 0.29
C SER A 72 -8.58 -7.00 -0.75
N GLU A 73 -7.75 -6.09 -1.27
CA GLU A 73 -6.79 -6.34 -2.36
C GLU A 73 -5.50 -6.98 -1.87
N SER A 74 -4.92 -6.44 -0.80
CA SER A 74 -3.58 -6.83 -0.36
C SER A 74 -3.46 -7.14 1.13
N ALA A 75 -4.53 -6.93 1.93
CA ALA A 75 -4.43 -6.89 3.39
C ALA A 75 -3.32 -5.93 3.87
N PHE A 76 -3.16 -4.79 3.18
CA PHE A 76 -2.14 -3.76 3.43
C PHE A 76 -0.69 -4.21 3.17
N ASP A 77 -0.46 -5.27 2.39
CA ASP A 77 0.88 -5.67 1.97
C ASP A 77 1.32 -4.86 0.72
N PRO A 78 2.32 -3.96 0.85
CA PRO A 78 2.79 -3.14 -0.26
C PRO A 78 3.53 -3.96 -1.34
N TRP A 79 3.96 -5.18 -1.02
CA TRP A 79 4.69 -6.06 -1.93
C TRP A 79 3.80 -7.13 -2.58
N ALA A 80 2.50 -7.07 -2.34
CA ALA A 80 1.56 -8.05 -2.87
C ALA A 80 1.60 -8.10 -4.41
N VAL A 81 1.64 -9.32 -4.95
CA VAL A 81 1.54 -9.59 -6.39
C VAL A 81 0.53 -10.72 -6.60
N SER A 82 -0.52 -10.46 -7.37
CA SER A 82 -1.50 -11.48 -7.71
C SER A 82 -1.00 -12.42 -8.81
N ARG A 83 -1.71 -13.55 -8.99
CA ARG A 83 -1.42 -14.49 -10.11
C ARG A 83 -1.64 -13.84 -11.48
N ALA A 84 -2.52 -12.84 -11.58
CA ALA A 84 -2.79 -12.08 -12.80
C ALA A 84 -1.78 -10.96 -13.04
N GLY A 85 -0.87 -10.70 -12.09
CA GLY A 85 0.16 -9.65 -12.19
C GLY A 85 -0.27 -8.30 -11.62
N ALA A 86 -1.39 -8.19 -10.91
CA ALA A 86 -1.74 -6.99 -10.15
C ALA A 86 -0.76 -6.75 -9.01
N GLN A 87 -0.43 -5.49 -8.69
CA GLN A 87 0.70 -5.13 -7.85
C GLN A 87 0.36 -4.10 -6.77
N GLY A 88 0.95 -4.28 -5.59
CA GLY A 88 0.96 -3.33 -4.49
C GLY A 88 -0.34 -3.28 -3.69
N LEU A 89 -0.48 -2.22 -2.86
CA LEU A 89 -1.54 -2.06 -1.86
C LEU A 89 -2.95 -2.13 -2.44
N MET A 90 -3.18 -1.52 -3.59
CA MET A 90 -4.47 -1.47 -4.27
C MET A 90 -4.54 -2.37 -5.51
N GLN A 91 -3.56 -3.28 -5.67
CA GLN A 91 -3.51 -4.30 -6.72
C GLN A 91 -3.73 -3.74 -8.13
N LEU A 92 -2.93 -2.76 -8.51
CA LEU A 92 -3.01 -2.18 -9.84
C LEU A 92 -2.45 -3.14 -10.89
N MET A 93 -3.20 -3.34 -11.98
CA MET A 93 -2.67 -4.02 -13.16
C MET A 93 -1.61 -3.17 -13.83
N PRO A 94 -0.56 -3.77 -14.45
CA PRO A 94 0.56 -3.03 -15.04
C PRO A 94 0.14 -1.97 -16.07
N ASP A 95 -0.87 -2.25 -16.89
CA ASP A 95 -1.41 -1.30 -17.86
C ASP A 95 -2.08 -0.09 -17.20
N ILE A 96 -2.79 -0.31 -16.10
CA ILE A 96 -3.37 0.75 -15.27
C ILE A 96 -2.27 1.58 -14.60
N ALA A 97 -1.27 0.93 -14.01
CA ALA A 97 -0.13 1.61 -13.40
C ALA A 97 0.57 2.55 -14.41
N VAL A 98 0.83 2.05 -15.61
CA VAL A 98 1.41 2.86 -16.70
C VAL A 98 0.49 4.02 -17.11
N ALA A 99 -0.81 3.77 -17.27
CA ALA A 99 -1.78 4.80 -17.69
C ALA A 99 -1.87 5.96 -16.67
N PHE A 100 -1.69 5.67 -15.37
CA PHE A 100 -1.69 6.68 -14.30
C PHE A 100 -0.29 7.20 -13.92
N GLY A 101 0.74 6.85 -14.68
CA GLY A 101 2.10 7.37 -14.49
C GLY A 101 2.80 6.82 -13.24
N VAL A 102 2.41 5.62 -12.78
CA VAL A 102 3.05 4.94 -11.66
C VAL A 102 4.39 4.37 -12.12
N GLU A 103 5.48 4.89 -11.56
CA GLU A 103 6.83 4.43 -11.88
C GLU A 103 7.22 3.18 -11.07
N ASN A 104 6.76 3.13 -9.82
CA ASN A 104 6.98 1.99 -8.93
C ASN A 104 5.65 1.58 -8.27
N PRO A 105 5.01 0.48 -8.72
CA PRO A 105 3.73 0.03 -8.16
C PRO A 105 3.83 -0.48 -6.71
N PHE A 106 5.04 -0.68 -6.18
CA PHE A 106 5.30 -1.05 -4.80
C PHE A 106 5.59 0.16 -3.89
N ASP A 107 5.67 1.37 -4.46
CA ASP A 107 5.69 2.61 -3.69
C ASP A 107 4.28 2.88 -3.14
N PRO A 108 4.09 2.94 -1.81
CA PRO A 108 2.77 3.08 -1.21
C PRO A 108 2.03 4.33 -1.70
N ARG A 109 2.72 5.47 -1.80
CA ARG A 109 2.08 6.72 -2.20
C ARG A 109 1.61 6.67 -3.65
N GLN A 110 2.46 6.21 -4.57
CA GLN A 110 2.09 6.11 -5.98
C GLN A 110 0.93 5.15 -6.19
N ASN A 111 0.97 4.00 -5.51
CA ASN A 111 -0.05 2.95 -5.65
C ASN A 111 -1.41 3.41 -5.09
N ILE A 112 -1.45 4.00 -3.90
CA ILE A 112 -2.69 4.50 -3.28
C ILE A 112 -3.29 5.65 -4.09
N MET A 113 -2.47 6.61 -4.55
CA MET A 113 -2.93 7.73 -5.37
C MET A 113 -3.58 7.24 -6.67
N ALA A 114 -2.91 6.34 -7.39
CA ALA A 114 -3.44 5.80 -8.65
C ALA A 114 -4.69 4.94 -8.45
N GLY A 115 -4.73 4.13 -7.38
CA GLY A 115 -5.91 3.34 -7.03
C GLY A 115 -7.11 4.19 -6.65
N ALA A 116 -6.89 5.28 -5.90
CA ALA A 116 -7.95 6.24 -5.56
C ALA A 116 -8.45 6.99 -6.80
N GLN A 117 -7.55 7.35 -7.73
CA GLN A 117 -7.93 7.94 -9.01
C GLN A 117 -8.81 6.97 -9.81
N LEU A 118 -8.41 5.72 -9.92
CA LEU A 118 -9.21 4.69 -10.61
C LEU A 118 -10.60 4.54 -9.98
N LEU A 119 -10.67 4.49 -8.63
CA LEU A 119 -11.95 4.44 -7.93
C LEU A 119 -12.83 5.66 -8.28
N ARG A 120 -12.26 6.86 -8.32
CA ARG A 120 -12.99 8.08 -8.69
C ARG A 120 -13.54 8.00 -10.11
N GLU A 121 -12.71 7.63 -11.07
CA GLU A 121 -13.11 7.50 -12.47
C GLU A 121 -14.23 6.48 -12.64
N LEU A 122 -14.16 5.34 -11.96
CA LEU A 122 -15.20 4.32 -12.00
C LEU A 122 -16.49 4.76 -11.30
N LEU A 123 -16.40 5.48 -10.18
CA LEU A 123 -17.57 6.09 -9.54
C LEU A 123 -18.25 7.10 -10.46
N ASP A 124 -17.49 7.93 -11.16
CA ASP A 124 -18.03 8.90 -12.10
C ASP A 124 -18.67 8.20 -13.32
N GLN A 125 -18.01 7.19 -13.87
CA GLN A 125 -18.53 6.38 -14.97
C GLN A 125 -19.86 5.72 -14.63
N HIS A 126 -20.04 5.28 -13.39
CA HIS A 126 -21.26 4.64 -12.91
C HIS A 126 -22.21 5.57 -12.16
N HIS A 127 -22.07 6.89 -12.33
CA HIS A 127 -22.96 7.91 -11.74
C HIS A 127 -23.11 7.78 -10.21
N GLY A 128 -22.03 7.43 -9.52
CA GLY A 128 -21.99 7.21 -8.07
C GLY A 128 -22.47 5.83 -7.60
N ASN A 129 -22.81 4.93 -8.51
CA ASN A 129 -23.16 3.56 -8.13
C ASN A 129 -21.93 2.79 -7.66
N LEU A 130 -21.74 2.74 -6.34
CA LEU A 130 -20.61 2.09 -5.68
C LEU A 130 -20.47 0.61 -6.08
N VAL A 131 -21.58 -0.11 -6.17
CA VAL A 131 -21.57 -1.55 -6.45
C VAL A 131 -21.02 -1.83 -7.85
N LEU A 132 -21.44 -1.05 -8.86
CA LEU A 132 -20.94 -1.16 -10.23
C LEU A 132 -19.49 -0.66 -10.35
N ALA A 133 -19.12 0.39 -9.61
CA ALA A 133 -17.74 0.87 -9.58
C ALA A 133 -16.78 -0.19 -9.01
N LEU A 134 -17.14 -0.85 -7.90
CA LEU A 134 -16.37 -1.94 -7.32
C LEU A 134 -16.31 -3.17 -8.22
N ALA A 135 -17.42 -3.52 -8.87
CA ALA A 135 -17.43 -4.60 -9.87
C ALA A 135 -16.47 -4.29 -11.03
N SER A 136 -16.46 -3.04 -11.50
CA SER A 136 -15.56 -2.58 -12.55
C SER A 136 -14.11 -2.52 -12.12
N TYR A 137 -13.85 -2.19 -10.86
CA TYR A 137 -12.50 -2.21 -10.29
C TYR A 137 -11.90 -3.62 -10.34
N ASN A 138 -12.69 -4.62 -9.93
CA ASN A 138 -12.22 -6.00 -9.86
C ASN A 138 -12.24 -6.72 -11.22
N ALA A 139 -13.35 -6.64 -11.97
CA ALA A 139 -13.52 -7.38 -13.21
C ALA A 139 -13.10 -6.61 -14.46
N GLY A 140 -12.92 -5.29 -14.35
CA GLY A 140 -12.70 -4.38 -15.47
C GLY A 140 -14.00 -3.76 -16.01
N ALA A 141 -13.94 -2.46 -16.29
CA ALA A 141 -15.10 -1.66 -16.75
C ALA A 141 -15.73 -2.22 -18.04
N GLY A 142 -14.91 -2.76 -18.96
CA GLY A 142 -15.40 -3.35 -20.20
C GLY A 142 -16.30 -4.57 -19.97
N ILE A 143 -15.98 -5.40 -18.99
CA ILE A 143 -16.80 -6.56 -18.63
C ILE A 143 -18.12 -6.10 -18.03
N VAL A 144 -18.08 -5.20 -17.05
CA VAL A 144 -19.31 -4.68 -16.41
C VAL A 144 -20.23 -3.99 -17.42
N ALA A 145 -19.65 -3.24 -18.38
CA ALA A 145 -20.44 -2.61 -19.45
C ALA A 145 -21.16 -3.61 -20.35
N GLN A 146 -20.60 -4.80 -20.59
CA GLN A 146 -21.25 -5.86 -21.37
C GLN A 146 -22.43 -6.49 -20.63
N TYR A 147 -22.36 -6.59 -19.31
CA TYR A 147 -23.44 -7.16 -18.49
C TYR A 147 -24.53 -6.13 -18.15
N GLY A 148 -24.19 -4.84 -18.10
CA GLY A 148 -25.10 -3.78 -17.63
C GLY A 148 -25.42 -3.85 -16.13
N GLU A 149 -24.88 -4.83 -15.43
CA GLU A 149 -25.05 -5.12 -14.00
C GLU A 149 -23.79 -5.79 -13.44
N ILE A 150 -23.81 -6.22 -12.17
CA ILE A 150 -22.70 -7.01 -11.61
C ILE A 150 -22.58 -8.31 -12.42
N PRO A 151 -21.39 -8.60 -12.99
CA PRO A 151 -21.17 -9.85 -13.70
C PRO A 151 -21.48 -11.08 -12.84
N THR A 152 -21.99 -12.14 -13.44
CA THR A 152 -22.22 -13.44 -12.77
C THR A 152 -20.91 -14.18 -12.48
N ILE A 153 -19.82 -13.44 -12.29
CA ILE A 153 -18.49 -13.92 -11.91
C ILE A 153 -18.43 -13.96 -10.37
N ARG A 154 -18.33 -15.17 -9.82
CA ARG A 154 -18.35 -15.40 -8.37
C ARG A 154 -17.30 -14.56 -7.65
N GLU A 155 -16.09 -14.49 -8.17
CA GLU A 155 -15.00 -13.71 -7.59
C GLU A 155 -15.39 -12.22 -7.44
N THR A 156 -15.97 -11.63 -8.50
CA THR A 156 -16.40 -10.23 -8.48
C THR A 156 -17.57 -10.00 -7.52
N GLN A 157 -18.52 -10.91 -7.45
CA GLN A 157 -19.62 -10.81 -6.50
C GLN A 157 -19.14 -10.90 -5.05
N ASP A 158 -18.22 -11.81 -4.77
CA ASP A 158 -17.63 -11.96 -3.44
C ASP A 158 -16.75 -10.74 -3.08
N TYR A 159 -16.04 -10.18 -4.05
CA TYR A 159 -15.27 -8.94 -3.89
C TYR A 159 -16.17 -7.76 -3.50
N VAL A 160 -17.22 -7.51 -4.27
CA VAL A 160 -18.16 -6.40 -3.98
C VAL A 160 -18.77 -6.56 -2.58
N LYS A 161 -19.21 -7.75 -2.20
CA LYS A 161 -19.75 -8.02 -0.85
C LYS A 161 -18.72 -7.75 0.24
N ARG A 162 -17.48 -8.18 0.03
CA ARG A 162 -16.40 -8.00 1.01
C ARG A 162 -16.09 -6.53 1.23
N VAL A 163 -15.88 -5.76 0.14
CA VAL A 163 -15.55 -4.33 0.25
C VAL A 163 -16.70 -3.52 0.83
N THR A 164 -17.95 -3.77 0.39
CA THR A 164 -19.12 -3.06 0.95
C THR A 164 -19.36 -3.40 2.41
N GLY A 165 -19.07 -4.63 2.85
CA GLY A 165 -19.12 -5.02 4.26
C GLY A 165 -18.10 -4.26 5.10
N LEU A 166 -16.83 -4.25 4.68
CA LEU A 166 -15.75 -3.51 5.36
C LEU A 166 -16.06 -2.00 5.46
N LEU A 167 -16.60 -1.43 4.40
CA LEU A 167 -17.00 -0.02 4.37
C LEU A 167 -18.14 0.27 5.36
N ALA A 168 -19.14 -0.61 5.43
CA ALA A 168 -20.24 -0.46 6.38
C ALA A 168 -19.75 -0.55 7.84
N ASP A 169 -18.85 -1.48 8.13
CA ASP A 169 -18.24 -1.64 9.46
C ASP A 169 -17.42 -0.39 9.84
N ALA A 170 -16.65 0.17 8.90
CA ALA A 170 -15.87 1.39 9.12
C ALA A 170 -16.75 2.59 9.45
N HIS A 171 -17.91 2.72 8.82
CA HIS A 171 -18.87 3.81 9.10
C HIS A 171 -19.70 3.57 10.38
N ALA A 172 -19.78 2.34 10.87
CA ALA A 172 -20.50 2.01 12.11
C ALA A 172 -19.65 2.23 13.37
N THR A 173 -18.32 2.35 13.21
CA THR A 173 -17.40 2.59 14.32
C THR A 173 -17.28 4.10 14.54
N PRO A 174 -17.69 4.63 15.73
CA PRO A 174 -17.69 6.06 16.04
C PRO A 174 -16.29 6.63 16.23
#